data_eac99e0a047cc30ebdbd0f37ad371361
#
_entry.id   eac99e0a047cc30ebdbd0f37ad371361
#
_cell.length_a   1.000
_cell.length_b   1.000
_cell.length_c   1.000
_cell.angle_alpha   90.00
_cell.angle_beta   90.00
_cell.angle_gamma   90.00
#
_symmetry.space_group_name_H-M   'P 1'
#
loop_
_entity.id
_entity.type
_entity.pdbx_description
1 polymer ?
#
loop_
_entity_poly.entity_id
_entity_poly.type
_entity_poly.pdbx_seq_one_letter_code
_entity_poly.pdbx_strand_id
1 'polypeptide(L)'
;MNHPIHDQGPQWVAGFMSGTSLDATDAALILTDGERVLEFGPVAERKYTARERQALQEATDAARAWNWTGAAPEDAFEAARKVITETHAEAFEMLRNGAGRGILGPLAGIHGQTVLHRRPRPGQVGATLQLIDAIALQKALGVTLAYDFRTADVAAGGQGAPLAPAYHGALLERAGDGASAVLNLGGVANITARMADGTLFAFDTGPANGPIDEWVEGHGKGTHDIGGAYAAAGRVHEGLLAQLMEHDWFRELPPKSLDRYDFNANMARGLSLEDGAATLTAFSARAVAAGVAQLPDMPERVIACGGGRHNPALMAALAEALPCPVLSAEEAGWRGDSIEAEAFAFLAARTVRGLPISWPTTTGVPAAMTGGRLRG
;
A
#
# COMPACT_ATOMS: atom_id res chain seq x y z
N MET A 1 20.09 -0.60 25.26
CA MET A 1 20.80 -1.86 24.97
C MET A 1 21.01 -1.87 23.47
N ASN A 2 22.27 -1.85 22.99
CA ASN A 2 22.56 -1.95 21.57
C ASN A 2 22.17 -3.35 21.10
N HIS A 3 21.16 -3.44 20.24
CA HIS A 3 20.84 -4.70 19.57
C HIS A 3 22.01 -5.09 18.67
N PRO A 4 22.48 -6.33 18.68
CA PRO A 4 23.67 -6.76 17.93
C PRO A 4 23.55 -6.65 16.40
N ILE A 5 22.39 -6.21 15.90
CA ILE A 5 22.09 -6.04 14.46
C ILE A 5 22.47 -4.62 13.96
N HIS A 6 22.78 -3.65 14.84
CA HIS A 6 22.99 -2.23 14.49
C HIS A 6 24.17 -1.93 13.57
N ASP A 7 25.16 -2.84 13.44
CA ASP A 7 26.43 -2.57 12.77
C ASP A 7 26.73 -3.56 11.62
N GLN A 8 25.72 -4.26 11.14
CA GLN A 8 25.88 -5.17 10.01
C GLN A 8 25.55 -4.45 8.71
N GLY A 9 26.42 -4.62 7.69
CA GLY A 9 26.16 -4.20 6.31
C GLY A 9 24.85 -4.77 5.75
N PRO A 10 24.65 -4.78 4.42
CA PRO A 10 23.44 -5.30 3.81
C PRO A 10 23.12 -6.71 4.27
N GLN A 11 21.86 -6.98 4.59
CA GLN A 11 21.38 -8.30 5.02
C GLN A 11 20.08 -8.67 4.32
N TRP A 12 19.82 -9.95 4.20
CA TRP A 12 18.54 -10.45 3.76
C TRP A 12 17.48 -10.23 4.84
N VAL A 13 16.38 -9.57 4.47
CA VAL A 13 15.27 -9.24 5.38
C VAL A 13 13.98 -9.76 4.76
N ALA A 14 13.22 -10.52 5.55
CA ALA A 14 11.89 -10.94 5.16
C ALA A 14 10.87 -9.84 5.48
N GLY A 15 9.90 -9.62 4.61
CA GLY A 15 8.80 -8.71 4.86
C GLY A 15 7.47 -9.37 4.59
N PHE A 16 6.44 -8.99 5.35
CA PHE A 16 5.11 -9.58 5.27
C PHE A 16 4.03 -8.52 5.23
N MET A 17 3.08 -8.74 4.35
CA MET A 17 1.87 -7.94 4.24
C MET A 17 0.64 -8.81 4.32
N SER A 18 -0.33 -8.41 5.13
CA SER A 18 -1.71 -8.89 5.12
C SER A 18 -2.61 -7.69 4.86
N GLY A 19 -3.16 -7.65 3.66
CA GLY A 19 -3.97 -6.52 3.18
C GLY A 19 -5.39 -6.53 3.72
N THR A 20 -6.09 -5.41 3.54
CA THR A 20 -7.52 -5.29 3.89
C THR A 20 -8.45 -6.00 2.89
N SER A 21 -7.93 -6.49 1.77
CA SER A 21 -8.61 -7.39 0.82
C SER A 21 -8.92 -8.77 1.41
N LEU A 22 -8.17 -9.17 2.46
CA LEU A 22 -8.32 -10.46 3.15
C LEU A 22 -8.24 -11.67 2.21
N ASP A 23 -7.30 -11.65 1.28
CA ASP A 23 -7.08 -12.72 0.29
C ASP A 23 -5.87 -13.60 0.61
N ALA A 24 -4.77 -13.02 1.05
CA ALA A 24 -3.52 -13.73 1.32
C ALA A 24 -2.66 -13.03 2.38
N THR A 25 -1.65 -13.76 2.85
CA THR A 25 -0.42 -13.21 3.43
C THR A 25 0.64 -13.23 2.35
N ASP A 26 1.10 -12.04 1.93
CA ASP A 26 2.22 -11.87 1.02
C ASP A 26 3.52 -11.80 1.80
N ALA A 27 4.54 -12.45 1.27
CA ALA A 27 5.87 -12.46 1.84
C ALA A 27 6.93 -12.23 0.77
N ALA A 28 7.96 -11.46 1.09
CA ALA A 28 9.06 -11.18 0.20
C ALA A 28 10.39 -11.15 0.95
N LEU A 29 11.45 -11.49 0.25
CA LEU A 29 12.83 -11.39 0.74
C LEU A 29 13.58 -10.37 -0.09
N ILE A 30 14.26 -9.43 0.56
CA ILE A 30 15.15 -8.46 -0.09
C ILE A 30 16.49 -8.39 0.62
N LEU A 31 17.56 -8.14 -0.15
CA LEU A 31 18.87 -7.78 0.39
C LEU A 31 18.94 -6.26 0.49
N THR A 32 19.05 -5.75 1.71
CA THR A 32 19.00 -4.30 1.96
C THR A 32 19.88 -3.90 3.15
N ASP A 33 20.37 -2.66 3.10
CA ASP A 33 20.97 -1.96 4.23
C ASP A 33 19.99 -0.95 4.89
N GLY A 34 18.71 -0.92 4.48
CA GLY A 34 17.70 0.04 4.95
C GLY A 34 17.80 1.42 4.28
N GLU A 35 18.74 1.64 3.41
CA GLU A 35 18.87 2.83 2.56
C GLU A 35 18.72 2.45 1.08
N ARG A 36 19.27 1.30 0.68
CA ARG A 36 19.23 0.79 -0.69
C ARG A 36 18.67 -0.63 -0.75
N VAL A 37 18.07 -0.96 -1.87
CA VAL A 37 17.69 -2.33 -2.23
C VAL A 37 18.77 -2.88 -3.16
N LEU A 38 19.50 -3.89 -2.72
CA LEU A 38 20.62 -4.45 -3.49
C LEU A 38 20.14 -5.61 -4.37
N GLU A 39 19.36 -6.53 -3.79
CA GLU A 39 18.84 -7.69 -4.51
C GLU A 39 17.40 -8.02 -4.10
N PHE A 40 16.68 -8.64 -5.03
CA PHE A 40 15.36 -9.21 -4.78
C PHE A 40 15.51 -10.73 -4.63
N GLY A 41 15.08 -11.25 -3.50
CA GLY A 41 15.04 -12.68 -3.20
C GLY A 41 13.69 -13.31 -3.57
N PRO A 42 13.37 -14.51 -3.09
CA PRO A 42 12.09 -15.15 -3.30
C PRO A 42 10.91 -14.35 -2.78
N VAL A 43 9.74 -14.64 -3.33
CA VAL A 43 8.43 -14.20 -2.85
C VAL A 43 7.54 -15.39 -2.60
N ALA A 44 6.55 -15.22 -1.74
CA ALA A 44 5.54 -16.24 -1.45
C ALA A 44 4.19 -15.57 -1.21
N GLU A 45 3.13 -16.22 -1.64
CA GLU A 45 1.75 -15.87 -1.37
C GLU A 45 1.08 -17.04 -0.66
N ARG A 46 0.59 -16.83 0.56
CA ARG A 46 -0.20 -17.81 1.32
C ARG A 46 -1.65 -17.36 1.34
N LYS A 47 -2.48 -17.90 0.44
CA LYS A 47 -3.92 -17.57 0.32
C LYS A 47 -4.68 -18.02 1.56
N TYR A 48 -5.61 -17.17 2.02
CA TYR A 48 -6.48 -17.51 3.12
C TYR A 48 -7.56 -18.52 2.69
N THR A 49 -7.80 -19.50 3.56
CA THR A 49 -9.00 -20.34 3.46
C THR A 49 -10.25 -19.52 3.78
N ALA A 50 -11.42 -20.02 3.39
CA ALA A 50 -12.70 -19.35 3.71
C ALA A 50 -12.89 -19.10 5.21
N ARG A 51 -12.44 -20.05 6.08
CA ARG A 51 -12.52 -19.93 7.53
C ARG A 51 -11.58 -18.86 8.09
N GLU A 52 -10.35 -18.77 7.58
CA GLU A 52 -9.37 -17.75 7.98
C GLU A 52 -9.86 -16.37 7.57
N ARG A 53 -10.34 -16.23 6.32
CA ARG A 53 -10.92 -14.97 5.84
C ARG A 53 -12.11 -14.54 6.69
N GLN A 54 -12.99 -15.47 7.06
CA GLN A 54 -14.13 -15.18 7.92
C GLN A 54 -13.66 -14.65 9.28
N ALA A 55 -12.68 -15.28 9.94
CA ALA A 55 -12.16 -14.82 11.23
C ALA A 55 -11.55 -13.40 11.15
N LEU A 56 -10.82 -13.10 10.08
CA LEU A 56 -10.26 -11.74 9.85
C LEU A 56 -11.36 -10.72 9.57
N GLN A 57 -12.41 -11.10 8.84
CA GLN A 57 -13.56 -10.23 8.59
C GLN A 57 -14.35 -9.96 9.87
N GLU A 58 -14.63 -10.98 10.68
CA GLU A 58 -15.32 -10.84 11.97
C GLU A 58 -14.54 -9.92 12.92
N ALA A 59 -13.21 -10.05 12.98
CA ALA A 59 -12.37 -9.14 13.76
C ALA A 59 -12.42 -7.69 13.26
N THR A 60 -12.46 -7.50 11.93
CA THR A 60 -12.58 -6.17 11.32
C THR A 60 -13.93 -5.53 11.63
N ASP A 61 -15.02 -6.28 11.51
CA ASP A 61 -16.37 -5.79 11.80
C ASP A 61 -16.55 -5.51 13.28
N ALA A 62 -16.03 -6.38 14.15
CA ALA A 62 -16.03 -6.18 15.60
C ALA A 62 -15.20 -4.93 16.00
N ALA A 63 -14.05 -4.70 15.36
CA ALA A 63 -13.25 -3.50 15.58
C ALA A 63 -13.99 -2.22 15.16
N ARG A 64 -14.66 -2.22 14.02
CA ARG A 64 -15.48 -1.09 13.56
C ARG A 64 -16.64 -0.79 14.50
N ALA A 65 -17.34 -1.82 14.98
CA ALA A 65 -18.41 -1.67 15.95
C ALA A 65 -17.91 -1.14 17.29
N TRP A 66 -16.77 -1.63 17.77
CA TRP A 66 -16.11 -1.18 18.99
C TRP A 66 -15.62 0.28 18.91
N ASN A 67 -15.00 0.66 17.80
CA ASN A 67 -14.49 2.02 17.52
C ASN A 67 -13.79 2.69 18.73
N TRP A 68 -12.94 1.93 19.42
CA TRP A 68 -12.23 2.30 20.67
C TRP A 68 -13.16 2.72 21.82
N THR A 69 -14.42 2.23 21.87
CA THR A 69 -15.40 2.59 22.90
C THR A 69 -15.79 1.35 23.72
N GLY A 70 -15.57 1.40 25.04
CA GLY A 70 -15.85 0.27 25.93
C GLY A 70 -14.81 -0.85 25.85
N ALA A 71 -15.21 -2.08 26.21
CA ALA A 71 -14.33 -3.24 26.20
C ALA A 71 -14.02 -3.68 24.76
N ALA A 72 -12.74 -3.97 24.49
CA ALA A 72 -12.32 -4.49 23.20
C ALA A 72 -12.90 -5.90 22.94
N PRO A 73 -13.23 -6.26 21.68
CA PRO A 73 -13.75 -7.58 21.32
C PRO A 73 -12.61 -8.61 21.25
N GLU A 74 -12.01 -8.92 22.41
CA GLU A 74 -10.78 -9.72 22.51
C GLU A 74 -10.90 -11.11 21.90
N ASP A 75 -12.07 -11.78 21.99
CA ASP A 75 -12.26 -13.12 21.40
C ASP A 75 -12.09 -13.09 19.87
N ALA A 76 -12.66 -12.10 19.19
CA ALA A 76 -12.49 -11.92 17.75
C ALA A 76 -11.05 -11.52 17.39
N PHE A 77 -10.42 -10.66 18.20
CA PHE A 77 -9.04 -10.26 18.00
C PHE A 77 -8.06 -11.41 18.18
N GLU A 78 -8.28 -12.26 19.18
CA GLU A 78 -7.44 -13.42 19.41
C GLU A 78 -7.55 -14.46 18.27
N ALA A 79 -8.76 -14.72 17.79
CA ALA A 79 -8.97 -15.57 16.62
C ALA A 79 -8.20 -15.05 15.38
N ALA A 80 -8.26 -13.74 15.12
CA ALA A 80 -7.52 -13.12 14.03
C ALA A 80 -6.00 -13.16 14.25
N ARG A 81 -5.49 -12.86 15.45
CA ARG A 81 -4.06 -12.96 15.79
C ARG A 81 -3.51 -14.38 15.54
N LYS A 82 -4.30 -15.39 15.85
CA LYS A 82 -3.93 -16.80 15.58
C LYS A 82 -3.80 -17.05 14.09
N VAL A 83 -4.78 -16.62 13.28
CA VAL A 83 -4.71 -16.73 11.81
C VAL A 83 -3.46 -16.04 11.28
N ILE A 84 -3.19 -14.81 11.71
CA ILE A 84 -2.00 -14.05 11.28
C ILE A 84 -0.71 -14.78 11.66
N THR A 85 -0.61 -15.30 12.88
CA THR A 85 0.57 -16.04 13.33
C THR A 85 0.82 -17.29 12.46
N GLU A 86 -0.22 -18.09 12.25
CA GLU A 86 -0.13 -19.34 11.48
C GLU A 86 0.22 -19.07 10.01
N THR A 87 -0.48 -18.17 9.35
CA THR A 87 -0.28 -17.87 7.92
C THR A 87 1.04 -17.19 7.62
N HIS A 88 1.52 -16.33 8.52
CA HIS A 88 2.85 -15.71 8.38
C HIS A 88 3.97 -16.75 8.61
N ALA A 89 3.79 -17.68 9.55
CA ALA A 89 4.75 -18.78 9.74
C ALA A 89 4.81 -19.70 8.51
N GLU A 90 3.66 -20.02 7.92
CA GLU A 90 3.59 -20.81 6.67
C GLU A 90 4.25 -20.05 5.50
N ALA A 91 3.95 -18.76 5.32
CA ALA A 91 4.58 -17.94 4.29
C ALA A 91 6.11 -17.81 4.47
N PHE A 92 6.58 -17.73 5.73
CA PHE A 92 8.01 -17.72 6.02
C PHE A 92 8.69 -19.05 5.63
N GLU A 93 8.04 -20.19 5.89
CA GLU A 93 8.54 -21.49 5.44
C GLU A 93 8.58 -21.59 3.89
N MET A 94 7.58 -21.04 3.22
CA MET A 94 7.59 -20.98 1.75
C MET A 94 8.77 -20.14 1.22
N LEU A 95 9.05 -18.97 1.83
CA LEU A 95 10.25 -18.17 1.49
C LEU A 95 11.53 -18.96 1.74
N ARG A 96 11.62 -19.64 2.88
CA ARG A 96 12.80 -20.43 3.27
C ARG A 96 13.07 -21.56 2.27
N ASN A 97 12.04 -22.24 1.81
CA ASN A 97 12.15 -23.29 0.81
C ASN A 97 12.55 -22.75 -0.56
N GLY A 98 12.05 -21.55 -0.94
CA GLY A 98 12.41 -20.88 -2.20
C GLY A 98 13.80 -20.27 -2.21
N ALA A 99 14.28 -19.80 -1.05
CA ALA A 99 15.59 -19.12 -0.94
C ALA A 99 16.79 -20.07 -0.86
N GLY A 100 16.58 -21.36 -0.59
CA GLY A 100 17.66 -22.30 -0.28
C GLY A 100 18.25 -22.10 1.11
N ARG A 101 19.10 -23.03 1.53
CA ARG A 101 19.70 -22.99 2.89
C ARG A 101 20.68 -21.83 3.00
N GLY A 102 20.46 -20.93 3.96
CA GLY A 102 21.43 -19.91 4.37
C GLY A 102 21.18 -18.48 3.90
N ILE A 103 20.11 -18.21 3.14
CA ILE A 103 19.80 -16.86 2.64
C ILE A 103 18.89 -16.07 3.59
N LEU A 104 18.09 -16.73 4.44
CA LEU A 104 17.23 -16.02 5.39
C LEU A 104 18.06 -15.30 6.46
N GLY A 105 17.91 -13.96 6.50
CA GLY A 105 18.53 -13.13 7.52
C GLY A 105 17.81 -13.21 8.87
N PRO A 106 18.38 -12.58 9.90
CA PRO A 106 17.89 -12.65 11.28
C PRO A 106 16.72 -11.68 11.57
N LEU A 107 16.18 -11.02 10.56
CA LEU A 107 15.20 -9.93 10.70
C LEU A 107 13.99 -10.13 9.79
N ALA A 108 12.80 -9.86 10.33
CA ALA A 108 11.56 -9.83 9.56
C ALA A 108 10.72 -8.58 9.91
N GLY A 109 10.11 -7.97 8.90
CA GLY A 109 9.16 -6.86 9.03
C GLY A 109 7.73 -7.33 8.85
N ILE A 110 6.89 -7.08 9.86
CA ILE A 110 5.51 -7.56 9.89
C ILE A 110 4.54 -6.40 9.97
N HIS A 111 3.70 -6.24 8.95
CA HIS A 111 2.62 -5.25 8.98
C HIS A 111 1.57 -5.60 10.05
N GLY A 112 1.17 -6.88 10.13
CA GLY A 112 -0.02 -7.32 10.86
C GLY A 112 -1.32 -6.98 10.10
N GLN A 113 -2.47 -7.37 10.64
CA GLN A 113 -3.76 -7.10 10.02
C GLN A 113 -4.36 -5.80 10.53
N THR A 114 -4.45 -4.79 9.69
CA THR A 114 -5.17 -3.55 10.03
C THR A 114 -6.67 -3.84 10.12
N VAL A 115 -7.24 -3.64 11.30
CA VAL A 115 -8.69 -3.80 11.56
C VAL A 115 -9.37 -2.48 11.83
N LEU A 116 -8.62 -1.45 12.27
CA LEU A 116 -9.17 -0.13 12.53
C LEU A 116 -8.09 0.94 12.35
N HIS A 117 -8.46 2.01 11.65
CA HIS A 117 -7.57 3.15 11.43
C HIS A 117 -8.38 4.43 11.36
N ARG A 118 -7.96 5.42 12.13
CA ARG A 118 -8.56 6.75 12.18
C ARG A 118 -7.46 7.79 12.08
N ARG A 119 -7.47 8.57 11.02
CA ARG A 119 -6.56 9.70 10.84
C ARG A 119 -6.81 10.79 11.87
N PRO A 120 -5.77 11.54 12.28
CA PRO A 120 -5.98 12.73 13.10
C PRO A 120 -6.80 13.76 12.31
N ARG A 121 -7.68 14.47 13.04
CA ARG A 121 -8.47 15.60 12.54
C ARG A 121 -8.45 16.70 13.59
N PRO A 122 -8.76 17.97 13.26
CA PRO A 122 -8.89 19.02 14.26
C PRO A 122 -9.82 18.60 15.41
N GLY A 123 -9.28 18.58 16.64
CA GLY A 123 -10.01 18.14 17.83
C GLY A 123 -10.15 16.61 18.01
N GLN A 124 -9.62 15.80 17.11
CA GLN A 124 -9.67 14.34 17.21
C GLN A 124 -8.28 13.71 17.02
N VAL A 125 -7.79 13.03 18.03
CA VAL A 125 -6.53 12.28 17.96
C VAL A 125 -6.70 11.07 17.02
N GLY A 126 -5.70 10.86 16.18
CA GLY A 126 -5.62 9.67 15.34
C GLY A 126 -5.44 8.40 16.18
N ALA A 127 -5.83 7.28 15.63
CA ALA A 127 -5.63 5.96 16.23
C ALA A 127 -5.50 4.89 15.15
N THR A 128 -4.73 3.84 15.42
CA THR A 128 -4.54 2.74 14.47
C THR A 128 -4.39 1.43 15.23
N LEU A 129 -4.91 0.34 14.66
CA LEU A 129 -4.82 -0.99 15.26
C LEU A 129 -4.50 -2.02 14.17
N GLN A 130 -3.32 -2.60 14.29
CA GLN A 130 -2.90 -3.77 13.54
C GLN A 130 -2.88 -4.97 14.51
N LEU A 131 -3.65 -6.01 14.19
CA LEU A 131 -3.65 -7.25 14.97
C LEU A 131 -2.41 -8.08 14.63
N ILE A 132 -1.65 -8.42 15.67
CA ILE A 132 -0.47 -9.27 15.64
C ILE A 132 -0.22 -9.82 17.04
N ASP A 133 0.17 -11.08 17.15
CA ASP A 133 0.84 -11.61 18.33
C ASP A 133 2.35 -11.70 18.05
N ALA A 134 3.06 -10.61 18.37
CA ALA A 134 4.50 -10.53 18.13
C ALA A 134 5.32 -11.53 18.95
N ILE A 135 4.79 -12.02 20.08
CA ILE A 135 5.46 -13.03 20.90
C ILE A 135 5.39 -14.40 20.25
N ALA A 136 4.16 -14.82 19.91
CA ALA A 136 3.94 -16.10 19.25
C ALA A 136 4.64 -16.15 17.88
N LEU A 137 4.54 -15.06 17.10
CA LEU A 137 5.15 -15.01 15.79
C LEU A 137 6.68 -15.00 15.84
N GLN A 138 7.30 -14.23 16.74
CA GLN A 138 8.75 -14.26 16.96
C GLN A 138 9.25 -15.67 17.28
N LYS A 139 8.51 -16.37 18.17
CA LYS A 139 8.82 -17.76 18.53
C LYS A 139 8.68 -18.71 17.33
N ALA A 140 7.65 -18.51 16.50
CA ALA A 140 7.41 -19.35 15.33
C ALA A 140 8.47 -19.14 14.23
N LEU A 141 8.87 -17.91 13.97
CA LEU A 141 9.84 -17.58 12.91
C LEU A 141 11.29 -17.77 13.38
N GLY A 142 11.57 -17.60 14.67
CA GLY A 142 12.92 -17.71 15.24
C GLY A 142 13.86 -16.57 14.83
N VAL A 143 13.33 -15.43 14.40
CA VAL A 143 14.07 -14.23 13.98
C VAL A 143 13.61 -13.00 14.75
N THR A 144 14.40 -11.94 14.75
CA THR A 144 13.95 -10.64 15.29
C THR A 144 12.81 -10.09 14.42
N LEU A 145 11.76 -9.59 15.06
CA LEU A 145 10.64 -8.93 14.38
C LEU A 145 10.75 -7.42 14.52
N ALA A 146 10.47 -6.71 13.42
CA ALA A 146 10.04 -5.32 13.43
C ALA A 146 8.55 -5.27 13.07
N TYR A 147 7.76 -4.59 13.88
CA TYR A 147 6.30 -4.52 13.77
C TYR A 147 5.78 -3.20 14.33
N ASP A 148 4.47 -2.94 14.24
CA ASP A 148 3.83 -1.71 14.75
C ASP A 148 4.46 -0.43 14.17
N PHE A 149 4.56 -0.37 12.86
CA PHE A 149 5.19 0.76 12.15
C PHE A 149 4.35 2.05 12.18
N ARG A 150 3.03 1.97 12.43
CA ARG A 150 2.10 3.09 12.25
C ARG A 150 1.82 3.88 13.52
N THR A 151 1.88 3.25 14.69
CA THR A 151 1.45 3.87 15.96
C THR A 151 2.26 5.11 16.32
N ALA A 152 3.58 5.09 16.12
CA ALA A 152 4.44 6.25 16.41
C ALA A 152 4.11 7.45 15.53
N ASP A 153 3.89 7.25 14.23
CA ASP A 153 3.51 8.27 13.26
C ASP A 153 2.16 8.92 13.64
N VAL A 154 1.14 8.10 13.90
CA VAL A 154 -0.19 8.57 14.31
C VAL A 154 -0.14 9.34 15.65
N ALA A 155 0.65 8.87 16.61
CA ALA A 155 0.83 9.53 17.90
C ALA A 155 1.50 10.91 17.77
N ALA A 156 2.35 11.09 16.75
CA ALA A 156 2.99 12.37 16.44
C ALA A 156 2.10 13.33 15.61
N GLY A 157 0.88 12.92 15.29
CA GLY A 157 -0.06 13.70 14.49
C GLY A 157 -0.01 13.42 12.99
N GLY A 158 0.79 12.44 12.55
CA GLY A 158 0.81 11.95 11.18
C GLY A 158 -0.41 11.09 10.86
N GLN A 159 -0.65 10.86 9.58
CA GLN A 159 -1.78 10.06 9.10
C GLN A 159 -1.58 8.54 9.28
N GLY A 160 -0.36 8.07 9.64
CA GLY A 160 -0.04 6.65 9.80
C GLY A 160 0.06 5.86 8.50
N ALA A 161 -0.23 6.51 7.37
CA ALA A 161 -0.15 5.98 6.01
C ALA A 161 0.02 7.14 5.02
N PRO A 162 0.66 6.92 3.86
CA PRO A 162 1.36 5.70 3.45
C PRO A 162 2.75 5.57 4.12
N LEU A 163 3.24 4.35 4.36
CA LEU A 163 4.60 4.07 4.86
C LEU A 163 5.53 3.46 3.78
N ALA A 164 4.96 2.93 2.70
CA ALA A 164 5.71 2.45 1.54
C ALA A 164 6.63 3.51 0.88
N PRO A 165 6.41 4.84 1.01
CA PRO A 165 7.27 5.85 0.38
C PRO A 165 8.75 5.72 0.70
N ALA A 166 9.14 5.26 1.89
CA ALA A 166 10.54 4.98 2.22
C ALA A 166 11.15 3.94 1.26
N TYR A 167 10.41 2.87 0.98
CA TYR A 167 10.82 1.81 0.07
C TYR A 167 10.72 2.25 -1.40
N HIS A 168 9.62 2.91 -1.77
CA HIS A 168 9.46 3.45 -3.12
C HIS A 168 10.60 4.40 -3.49
N GLY A 169 11.04 5.25 -2.55
CA GLY A 169 12.19 6.13 -2.74
C GLY A 169 13.48 5.38 -3.09
N ALA A 170 13.76 4.28 -2.38
CA ALA A 170 14.92 3.44 -2.65
C ALA A 170 14.82 2.71 -4.01
N LEU A 171 13.62 2.28 -4.41
CA LEU A 171 13.40 1.70 -5.75
C LEU A 171 13.59 2.74 -6.86
N LEU A 172 13.08 3.96 -6.68
CA LEU A 172 13.22 5.05 -7.64
C LEU A 172 14.66 5.51 -7.76
N GLU A 173 15.41 5.60 -6.67
CA GLU A 173 16.85 5.90 -6.67
C GLU A 173 17.63 4.84 -7.45
N ARG A 174 17.32 3.57 -7.25
CA ARG A 174 17.92 2.46 -8.03
C ARG A 174 17.61 2.56 -9.53
N ALA A 175 16.47 3.14 -9.89
CA ALA A 175 16.03 3.29 -11.27
C ALA A 175 16.65 4.51 -12.00
N GLY A 176 17.29 5.46 -11.29
CA GLY A 176 18.00 6.63 -11.85
C GLY A 176 17.87 7.88 -10.99
N ASP A 177 18.62 8.92 -11.35
CA ASP A 177 18.81 10.12 -10.54
C ASP A 177 17.73 11.21 -10.73
N GLY A 178 16.92 11.14 -11.80
CA GLY A 178 15.90 12.14 -12.09
C GLY A 178 14.66 12.03 -11.20
N ALA A 179 13.82 13.06 -11.22
CA ALA A 179 12.51 13.01 -10.57
C ALA A 179 11.65 11.90 -11.17
N SER A 180 11.10 11.03 -10.34
CA SER A 180 10.29 9.90 -10.79
C SER A 180 9.25 9.51 -9.73
N ALA A 181 8.23 8.75 -10.13
CA ALA A 181 7.15 8.40 -9.22
C ALA A 181 6.71 6.94 -9.34
N VAL A 182 6.28 6.39 -8.22
CA VAL A 182 5.50 5.15 -8.13
C VAL A 182 4.03 5.51 -7.97
N LEU A 183 3.18 4.93 -8.78
CA LEU A 183 1.73 5.07 -8.73
C LEU A 183 1.10 3.73 -8.36
N ASN A 184 0.57 3.63 -7.16
CA ASN A 184 -0.18 2.44 -6.75
C ASN A 184 -1.65 2.56 -7.16
N LEU A 185 -2.10 1.63 -7.99
CA LEU A 185 -3.45 1.55 -8.54
C LEU A 185 -4.26 0.49 -7.79
N GLY A 186 -4.72 0.82 -6.59
CA GLY A 186 -5.66 0.02 -5.79
C GLY A 186 -7.12 0.42 -6.07
N GLY A 187 -7.99 0.36 -5.06
CA GLY A 187 -9.33 0.98 -5.13
C GLY A 187 -9.24 2.50 -5.19
N VAL A 188 -8.24 3.06 -4.49
CA VAL A 188 -7.76 4.45 -4.53
C VAL A 188 -6.38 4.45 -5.17
N ALA A 189 -6.07 5.47 -5.97
CA ALA A 189 -4.73 5.70 -6.49
C ALA A 189 -3.92 6.55 -5.51
N ASN A 190 -2.70 6.13 -5.20
CA ASN A 190 -1.75 6.94 -4.46
C ASN A 190 -0.41 7.01 -5.18
N ILE A 191 0.23 8.17 -5.07
CA ILE A 191 1.53 8.42 -5.66
C ILE A 191 2.60 8.54 -4.58
N THR A 192 3.78 8.02 -4.87
CA THR A 192 5.03 8.37 -4.18
C THR A 192 5.98 8.94 -5.22
N ALA A 193 6.34 10.20 -5.08
CA ALA A 193 7.30 10.85 -5.96
C ALA A 193 8.61 11.12 -5.23
N ARG A 194 9.72 10.81 -5.87
CA ARG A 194 11.06 11.18 -5.45
C ARG A 194 11.56 12.29 -6.37
N MET A 195 11.85 13.44 -5.78
CA MET A 195 12.43 14.57 -6.50
C MET A 195 13.92 14.34 -6.76
N ALA A 196 14.51 15.12 -7.64
CA ALA A 196 15.92 15.02 -7.98
C ALA A 196 16.87 15.25 -6.77
N ASP A 197 16.44 16.04 -5.77
CA ASP A 197 17.17 16.27 -4.51
C ASP A 197 16.97 15.14 -3.47
N GLY A 198 16.21 14.09 -3.81
CA GLY A 198 15.89 12.98 -2.93
C GLY A 198 14.66 13.20 -2.04
N THR A 199 14.01 14.37 -2.07
CA THR A 199 12.80 14.64 -1.30
C THR A 199 11.66 13.73 -1.76
N LEU A 200 10.95 13.12 -0.80
CA LEU A 200 9.81 12.25 -1.06
C LEU A 200 8.50 12.99 -0.81
N PHE A 201 7.57 12.86 -1.75
CA PHE A 201 6.18 13.27 -1.61
C PHE A 201 5.29 12.05 -1.74
N ALA A 202 4.25 11.93 -0.89
CA ALA A 202 3.27 10.85 -1.05
C ALA A 202 1.88 11.32 -0.64
N PHE A 203 0.87 11.02 -1.47
CA PHE A 203 -0.52 11.36 -1.23
C PHE A 203 -1.45 10.59 -2.17
N ASP A 204 -2.74 10.56 -1.85
CA ASP A 204 -3.75 9.99 -2.72
C ASP A 204 -4.08 10.95 -3.85
N THR A 205 -4.11 10.44 -5.08
CA THR A 205 -4.37 11.24 -6.28
C THR A 205 -5.85 11.22 -6.68
N GLY A 206 -6.62 10.25 -6.21
CA GLY A 206 -8.03 10.10 -6.53
C GLY A 206 -8.47 8.63 -6.51
N PRO A 207 -9.66 8.32 -7.03
CA PRO A 207 -10.11 6.95 -7.21
C PRO A 207 -9.25 6.25 -8.28
N ALA A 208 -9.15 4.91 -8.19
CA ALA A 208 -8.58 4.07 -9.23
C ALA A 208 -9.58 2.97 -9.63
N ASN A 209 -9.32 1.69 -9.28
CA ASN A 209 -10.22 0.61 -9.66
C ASN A 209 -11.55 0.62 -8.90
N GLY A 210 -11.61 1.20 -7.69
CA GLY A 210 -12.78 1.08 -6.81
C GLY A 210 -14.11 1.38 -7.49
N PRO A 211 -14.32 2.57 -8.06
CA PRO A 211 -15.57 2.90 -8.75
C PRO A 211 -15.81 2.05 -10.00
N ILE A 212 -14.75 1.62 -10.71
CA ILE A 212 -14.86 0.77 -11.91
C ILE A 212 -15.36 -0.63 -11.50
N ASP A 213 -14.77 -1.20 -10.47
CA ASP A 213 -15.11 -2.53 -9.95
C ASP A 213 -16.54 -2.54 -9.43
N GLU A 214 -16.94 -1.55 -8.60
CA GLU A 214 -18.30 -1.36 -8.12
C GLU A 214 -19.31 -1.23 -9.28
N TRP A 215 -18.91 -0.54 -10.37
CA TRP A 215 -19.77 -0.37 -11.55
C TRP A 215 -20.05 -1.70 -12.24
N VAL A 216 -19.02 -2.50 -12.47
CA VAL A 216 -19.12 -3.82 -13.10
C VAL A 216 -19.90 -4.80 -12.23
N GLU A 217 -19.62 -4.81 -10.92
CA GLU A 217 -20.32 -5.63 -9.94
C GLU A 217 -21.80 -5.26 -9.85
N GLY A 218 -22.12 -3.96 -9.82
CA GLY A 218 -23.49 -3.45 -9.80
C GLY A 218 -24.30 -3.84 -11.04
N HIS A 219 -23.65 -4.13 -12.17
CA HIS A 219 -24.27 -4.66 -13.39
C HIS A 219 -24.32 -6.20 -13.44
N GLY A 220 -23.84 -6.89 -12.41
CA GLY A 220 -23.80 -8.35 -12.35
C GLY A 220 -22.85 -9.00 -13.37
N LYS A 221 -21.77 -8.29 -13.75
CA LYS A 221 -20.83 -8.71 -14.80
C LYS A 221 -19.48 -9.21 -14.26
N GLY A 222 -19.40 -9.49 -12.98
CA GLY A 222 -18.18 -9.91 -12.29
C GLY A 222 -17.81 -8.93 -11.20
N THR A 223 -16.59 -9.03 -10.68
CA THR A 223 -16.07 -8.20 -9.59
C THR A 223 -15.19 -7.05 -10.07
N HIS A 224 -14.80 -7.01 -11.35
CA HIS A 224 -13.95 -5.98 -11.95
C HIS A 224 -14.01 -6.06 -13.49
N ASP A 225 -13.52 -5.02 -14.16
CA ASP A 225 -13.41 -4.98 -15.63
C ASP A 225 -12.20 -5.77 -16.11
N ILE A 226 -12.39 -7.07 -16.39
CA ILE A 226 -11.32 -7.98 -16.80
C ILE A 226 -10.66 -7.48 -18.08
N GLY A 227 -9.37 -7.16 -18.00
CA GLY A 227 -8.59 -6.68 -19.14
C GLY A 227 -9.05 -5.31 -19.67
N GLY A 228 -9.88 -4.57 -18.93
CA GLY A 228 -10.42 -3.28 -19.36
C GLY A 228 -11.41 -3.38 -20.52
N ALA A 229 -12.04 -4.54 -20.70
CA ALA A 229 -12.84 -4.84 -21.89
C ALA A 229 -14.08 -3.96 -22.01
N TYR A 230 -14.77 -3.66 -20.92
CA TYR A 230 -15.91 -2.77 -20.92
C TYR A 230 -15.48 -1.32 -21.18
N ALA A 231 -14.44 -0.86 -20.50
CA ALA A 231 -13.91 0.48 -20.72
C ALA A 231 -13.44 0.71 -22.18
N ALA A 232 -12.76 -0.28 -22.77
CA ALA A 232 -12.30 -0.23 -24.15
C ALA A 232 -13.45 -0.24 -25.19
N ALA A 233 -14.60 -0.82 -24.86
CA ALA A 233 -15.77 -0.88 -25.74
C ALA A 233 -16.68 0.36 -25.61
N GLY A 234 -16.53 1.13 -24.54
CA GLY A 234 -17.34 2.31 -24.24
C GLY A 234 -16.80 3.62 -24.80
N ARG A 235 -17.58 4.67 -24.59
CA ARG A 235 -17.20 6.06 -24.91
C ARG A 235 -17.20 6.91 -23.64
N VAL A 236 -16.18 7.72 -23.49
CA VAL A 236 -16.09 8.66 -22.37
C VAL A 236 -17.17 9.73 -22.50
N HIS A 237 -17.93 9.94 -21.44
CA HIS A 237 -18.90 11.04 -21.35
C HIS A 237 -18.18 12.29 -20.84
N GLU A 238 -17.62 13.08 -21.75
CA GLU A 238 -16.76 14.24 -21.45
C GLU A 238 -17.43 15.28 -20.53
N GLY A 239 -18.74 15.53 -20.69
CA GLY A 239 -19.46 16.46 -19.82
C GLY A 239 -19.53 15.99 -18.37
N LEU A 240 -19.75 14.70 -18.14
CA LEU A 240 -19.71 14.10 -16.81
C LEU A 240 -18.29 14.10 -16.23
N LEU A 241 -17.31 13.71 -17.04
CA LEU A 241 -15.89 13.73 -16.65
C LEU A 241 -15.46 15.12 -16.18
N ALA A 242 -15.80 16.18 -16.95
CA ALA A 242 -15.49 17.56 -16.57
C ALA A 242 -16.15 17.92 -15.22
N GLN A 243 -17.42 17.58 -15.03
CA GLN A 243 -18.13 17.83 -13.77
C GLN A 243 -17.49 17.10 -12.58
N LEU A 244 -17.08 15.85 -12.74
CA LEU A 244 -16.42 15.07 -11.68
C LEU A 244 -15.08 15.71 -11.27
N MET A 245 -14.32 16.24 -12.22
CA MET A 245 -13.05 16.91 -11.97
C MET A 245 -13.20 18.30 -11.28
N GLU A 246 -14.41 18.87 -11.20
CA GLU A 246 -14.68 20.09 -10.44
C GLU A 246 -14.76 19.89 -8.92
N HIS A 247 -14.77 18.63 -8.45
CA HIS A 247 -14.86 18.31 -7.02
C HIS A 247 -13.74 18.96 -6.22
N ASP A 248 -14.08 19.59 -5.08
CA ASP A 248 -13.14 20.40 -4.28
C ASP A 248 -11.93 19.62 -3.78
N TRP A 249 -12.06 18.31 -3.58
CA TRP A 249 -10.96 17.44 -3.16
C TRP A 249 -9.73 17.53 -4.09
N PHE A 250 -9.91 17.74 -5.41
CA PHE A 250 -8.79 17.89 -6.34
C PHE A 250 -8.01 19.21 -6.16
N ARG A 251 -8.60 20.18 -5.44
CA ARG A 251 -7.95 21.46 -5.11
C ARG A 251 -7.21 21.41 -3.77
N GLU A 252 -7.45 20.38 -2.96
CA GLU A 252 -6.73 20.20 -1.70
C GLU A 252 -5.24 19.96 -1.96
N LEU A 253 -4.38 20.60 -1.15
CA LEU A 253 -2.93 20.44 -1.26
C LEU A 253 -2.44 19.19 -0.54
N PRO A 254 -1.40 18.50 -1.06
CA PRO A 254 -0.73 17.42 -0.36
C PRO A 254 -0.06 17.86 0.97
N PRO A 255 0.09 16.95 1.95
CA PRO A 255 -0.34 15.56 1.93
C PRO A 255 -1.84 15.41 2.15
N LYS A 256 -2.50 14.65 1.29
CA LYS A 256 -3.93 14.38 1.37
C LYS A 256 -4.20 12.90 1.14
N SER A 257 -5.31 12.45 1.69
CA SER A 257 -5.73 11.07 1.51
C SER A 257 -7.25 10.97 1.37
N LEU A 258 -7.70 10.00 0.60
CA LEU A 258 -9.07 9.79 0.18
C LEU A 258 -9.70 8.63 0.97
N ASP A 259 -10.96 8.78 1.37
CA ASP A 259 -11.74 7.61 1.76
C ASP A 259 -12.21 6.89 0.49
N ARG A 260 -12.11 5.56 0.46
CA ARG A 260 -12.51 4.76 -0.70
C ARG A 260 -13.98 4.95 -1.13
N TYR A 261 -14.83 5.49 -0.24
CA TYR A 261 -16.25 5.71 -0.50
C TYR A 261 -16.57 7.14 -0.95
N ASP A 262 -15.61 8.06 -0.95
CA ASP A 262 -15.82 9.45 -1.39
C ASP A 262 -16.17 9.53 -2.89
N PHE A 263 -15.62 8.61 -3.68
CA PHE A 263 -15.94 8.41 -5.09
C PHE A 263 -16.38 6.97 -5.33
N ASN A 264 -17.57 6.77 -5.91
CA ASN A 264 -18.17 5.45 -6.09
C ASN A 264 -18.88 5.31 -7.44
N ALA A 265 -19.37 4.12 -7.76
CA ALA A 265 -19.99 3.80 -9.04
C ALA A 265 -21.21 4.66 -9.41
N ASN A 266 -21.92 5.24 -8.42
CA ASN A 266 -23.09 6.09 -8.69
C ASN A 266 -22.76 7.32 -9.55
N MET A 267 -21.49 7.71 -9.64
CA MET A 267 -21.03 8.81 -10.51
C MET A 267 -21.36 8.56 -11.99
N ALA A 268 -21.34 7.29 -12.44
CA ALA A 268 -21.68 6.91 -13.81
C ALA A 268 -23.16 6.56 -14.01
N ARG A 269 -24.01 6.81 -13.02
CA ARG A 269 -25.42 6.44 -13.07
C ARG A 269 -26.12 7.02 -14.31
N GLY A 270 -26.82 6.14 -15.05
CA GLY A 270 -27.55 6.50 -16.26
C GLY A 270 -26.78 6.25 -17.56
N LEU A 271 -25.50 5.88 -17.49
CA LEU A 271 -24.73 5.43 -18.64
C LEU A 271 -24.94 3.92 -18.89
N SER A 272 -24.54 3.46 -20.09
CA SER A 272 -24.41 2.02 -20.37
C SER A 272 -23.24 1.45 -19.53
N LEU A 273 -23.17 0.11 -19.41
CA LEU A 273 -22.05 -0.55 -18.73
C LEU A 273 -20.71 -0.09 -19.31
N GLU A 274 -20.59 -0.09 -20.61
CA GLU A 274 -19.37 0.22 -21.36
C GLU A 274 -19.01 1.71 -21.22
N ASP A 275 -19.97 2.62 -21.44
CA ASP A 275 -19.73 4.07 -21.34
C ASP A 275 -19.41 4.50 -19.90
N GLY A 276 -20.06 3.86 -18.92
CA GLY A 276 -19.78 4.08 -17.51
C GLY A 276 -18.35 3.62 -17.14
N ALA A 277 -17.96 2.40 -17.56
CA ALA A 277 -16.61 1.90 -17.34
C ALA A 277 -15.55 2.78 -18.01
N ALA A 278 -15.78 3.22 -19.27
CA ALA A 278 -14.89 4.13 -19.98
C ALA A 278 -14.75 5.48 -19.27
N THR A 279 -15.88 6.06 -18.81
CA THR A 279 -15.88 7.37 -18.13
C THR A 279 -15.19 7.31 -16.78
N LEU A 280 -15.43 6.26 -15.98
CA LEU A 280 -14.77 6.08 -14.68
C LEU A 280 -13.26 5.80 -14.85
N THR A 281 -12.87 5.06 -15.88
CA THR A 281 -11.45 4.83 -16.22
C THR A 281 -10.75 6.13 -16.59
N ALA A 282 -11.37 6.95 -17.44
CA ALA A 282 -10.85 8.26 -17.80
C ALA A 282 -10.80 9.21 -16.58
N PHE A 283 -11.79 9.14 -15.70
CA PHE A 283 -11.82 9.91 -14.47
C PHE A 283 -10.63 9.54 -13.55
N SER A 284 -10.36 8.26 -13.36
CA SER A 284 -9.20 7.81 -12.58
C SER A 284 -7.89 8.34 -13.19
N ALA A 285 -7.72 8.27 -14.50
CA ALA A 285 -6.52 8.78 -15.15
C ALA A 285 -6.37 10.31 -15.03
N ARG A 286 -7.46 11.08 -15.18
CA ARG A 286 -7.45 12.54 -15.00
C ARG A 286 -7.19 12.93 -13.54
N ALA A 287 -7.71 12.19 -12.57
CA ALA A 287 -7.44 12.38 -11.16
C ALA A 287 -5.94 12.20 -10.84
N VAL A 288 -5.32 11.15 -11.39
CA VAL A 288 -3.86 10.96 -11.30
C VAL A 288 -3.10 12.13 -11.91
N ALA A 289 -3.47 12.57 -13.10
CA ALA A 289 -2.81 13.71 -13.76
C ALA A 289 -2.93 15.00 -12.93
N ALA A 290 -4.11 15.27 -12.35
CA ALA A 290 -4.29 16.39 -11.44
C ALA A 290 -3.41 16.28 -10.18
N GLY A 291 -3.22 15.07 -9.64
CA GLY A 291 -2.31 14.83 -8.53
C GLY A 291 -0.84 15.05 -8.92
N VAL A 292 -0.41 14.52 -10.05
CA VAL A 292 0.96 14.73 -10.58
C VAL A 292 1.26 16.20 -10.78
N ALA A 293 0.29 16.99 -11.24
CA ALA A 293 0.45 18.44 -11.42
C ALA A 293 0.62 19.22 -10.09
N GLN A 294 0.36 18.60 -8.93
CA GLN A 294 0.59 19.18 -7.61
C GLN A 294 2.00 18.89 -7.05
N LEU A 295 2.80 18.08 -7.75
CA LEU A 295 4.19 17.84 -7.36
C LEU A 295 5.06 19.08 -7.65
N PRO A 296 6.11 19.32 -6.86
CA PRO A 296 7.04 20.43 -7.10
C PRO A 296 7.69 20.39 -8.48
N ASP A 297 8.08 19.21 -8.92
CA ASP A 297 8.69 18.95 -10.21
C ASP A 297 7.93 17.84 -10.93
N MET A 298 7.79 17.97 -12.25
CA MET A 298 7.18 16.92 -13.08
C MET A 298 8.09 15.69 -13.12
N PRO A 299 7.58 14.49 -12.78
CA PRO A 299 8.37 13.27 -12.88
C PRO A 299 8.71 12.96 -14.34
N GLU A 300 9.93 12.49 -14.58
CA GLU A 300 10.40 12.03 -15.90
C GLU A 300 9.69 10.74 -16.33
N ARG A 301 9.17 9.97 -15.36
CA ARG A 301 8.41 8.75 -15.57
C ARG A 301 7.54 8.43 -14.35
N VAL A 302 6.47 7.69 -14.58
CA VAL A 302 5.60 7.12 -13.55
C VAL A 302 5.63 5.60 -13.68
N ILE A 303 5.86 4.89 -12.58
CA ILE A 303 5.87 3.41 -12.54
C ILE A 303 4.62 2.96 -11.80
N ALA A 304 3.72 2.29 -12.51
CA ALA A 304 2.46 1.82 -11.98
C ALA A 304 2.62 0.44 -11.30
N CYS A 305 2.11 0.32 -10.08
CA CYS A 305 1.96 -0.92 -9.33
C CYS A 305 0.50 -1.08 -8.85
N GLY A 306 0.22 -2.10 -8.04
CA GLY A 306 -1.15 -2.44 -7.64
C GLY A 306 -1.96 -3.11 -8.75
N GLY A 307 -3.14 -3.61 -8.43
CA GLY A 307 -3.97 -4.41 -9.35
C GLY A 307 -4.36 -3.70 -10.64
N GLY A 308 -4.53 -2.39 -10.60
CA GLY A 308 -4.93 -1.59 -11.77
C GLY A 308 -3.93 -1.58 -12.93
N ARG A 309 -2.64 -1.88 -12.67
CA ARG A 309 -1.64 -2.01 -13.74
C ARG A 309 -1.92 -3.15 -14.72
N HIS A 310 -2.76 -4.11 -14.30
CA HIS A 310 -3.22 -5.21 -15.15
C HIS A 310 -4.43 -4.85 -16.02
N ASN A 311 -4.96 -3.64 -15.88
CA ASN A 311 -6.05 -3.13 -16.73
C ASN A 311 -5.48 -2.29 -17.89
N PRO A 312 -5.38 -2.83 -19.13
CA PRO A 312 -4.80 -2.13 -20.27
C PRO A 312 -5.52 -0.81 -20.61
N ALA A 313 -6.85 -0.75 -20.42
CA ALA A 313 -7.61 0.47 -20.67
C ALA A 313 -7.23 1.59 -19.69
N LEU A 314 -7.03 1.26 -18.40
CA LEU A 314 -6.57 2.22 -17.40
C LEU A 314 -5.13 2.66 -17.68
N MET A 315 -4.24 1.74 -18.04
CA MET A 315 -2.85 2.08 -18.39
C MET A 315 -2.76 2.97 -19.63
N ALA A 316 -3.58 2.69 -20.65
CA ALA A 316 -3.67 3.56 -21.84
C ALA A 316 -4.20 4.96 -21.50
N ALA A 317 -5.26 5.05 -20.70
CA ALA A 317 -5.80 6.32 -20.25
C ALA A 317 -4.79 7.15 -19.43
N LEU A 318 -3.99 6.49 -18.59
CA LEU A 318 -2.90 7.13 -17.83
C LEU A 318 -1.80 7.64 -18.76
N ALA A 319 -1.39 6.84 -19.76
CA ALA A 319 -0.39 7.25 -20.76
C ALA A 319 -0.84 8.43 -21.62
N GLU A 320 -2.14 8.57 -21.86
CA GLU A 320 -2.72 9.73 -22.55
C GLU A 320 -2.80 10.96 -21.64
N ALA A 321 -3.15 10.78 -20.36
CA ALA A 321 -3.38 11.87 -19.43
C ALA A 321 -2.09 12.49 -18.86
N LEU A 322 -0.99 11.72 -18.80
CA LEU A 322 0.28 12.14 -18.20
C LEU A 322 1.27 12.60 -19.27
N PRO A 323 2.02 13.70 -19.02
CA PRO A 323 3.01 14.22 -19.98
C PRO A 323 4.34 13.46 -19.98
N CYS A 324 4.44 12.35 -19.24
CA CYS A 324 5.62 11.52 -19.11
C CYS A 324 5.29 10.03 -19.32
N PRO A 325 6.26 9.18 -19.64
CA PRO A 325 6.05 7.74 -19.78
C PRO A 325 5.44 7.11 -18.53
N VAL A 326 4.46 6.24 -18.72
CA VAL A 326 3.86 5.36 -17.70
C VAL A 326 4.30 3.94 -17.99
N LEU A 327 5.04 3.35 -17.04
CA LEU A 327 5.54 1.99 -17.13
C LEU A 327 4.83 1.11 -16.09
N SER A 328 4.65 -0.16 -16.35
CA SER A 328 4.30 -1.12 -15.31
C SER A 328 5.51 -1.40 -14.41
N ALA A 329 5.26 -1.90 -13.20
CA ALA A 329 6.32 -2.35 -12.29
C ALA A 329 7.22 -3.41 -12.95
N GLU A 330 6.64 -4.31 -13.74
CA GLU A 330 7.34 -5.37 -14.48
C GLU A 330 8.27 -4.80 -15.56
N GLU A 331 7.84 -3.78 -16.30
CA GLU A 331 8.70 -3.07 -17.28
C GLU A 331 9.85 -2.34 -16.62
N ALA A 332 9.66 -1.89 -15.37
CA ALA A 332 10.74 -1.31 -14.54
C ALA A 332 11.65 -2.38 -13.89
N GLY A 333 11.38 -3.68 -14.11
CA GLY A 333 12.12 -4.79 -13.50
C GLY A 333 11.77 -5.02 -12.02
N TRP A 334 10.60 -4.54 -11.56
CA TRP A 334 10.11 -4.71 -10.20
C TRP A 334 9.04 -5.81 -10.12
N ARG A 335 8.69 -6.21 -8.92
CA ARG A 335 7.71 -7.27 -8.64
C ARG A 335 6.42 -6.65 -8.11
N GLY A 336 5.57 -6.17 -9.01
CA GLY A 336 4.41 -5.35 -8.70
C GLY A 336 3.49 -5.87 -7.60
N ASP A 337 3.31 -7.20 -7.51
CA ASP A 337 2.47 -7.84 -6.49
C ASP A 337 3.16 -8.00 -5.12
N SER A 338 4.49 -7.84 -5.06
CA SER A 338 5.27 -8.05 -3.83
C SER A 338 5.77 -6.73 -3.19
N ILE A 339 5.53 -5.59 -3.84
CA ILE A 339 6.06 -4.28 -3.41
C ILE A 339 5.70 -3.95 -1.95
N GLU A 340 4.49 -4.27 -1.51
CA GLU A 340 4.08 -3.99 -0.11
C GLU A 340 4.82 -4.89 0.88
N ALA A 341 4.96 -6.19 0.61
CA ALA A 341 5.74 -7.07 1.47
C ALA A 341 7.22 -6.67 1.51
N GLU A 342 7.80 -6.33 0.36
CA GLU A 342 9.16 -5.79 0.25
C GLU A 342 9.34 -4.50 1.05
N ALA A 343 8.33 -3.61 1.02
CA ALA A 343 8.35 -2.38 1.81
C ALA A 343 8.47 -2.67 3.30
N PHE A 344 7.76 -3.67 3.84
CA PHE A 344 7.89 -4.03 5.26
C PHE A 344 9.22 -4.66 5.61
N ALA A 345 9.86 -5.41 4.71
CA ALA A 345 11.25 -5.84 4.87
C ALA A 345 12.19 -4.63 4.97
N PHE A 346 12.05 -3.66 4.08
CA PHE A 346 12.85 -2.44 4.05
C PHE A 346 12.64 -1.59 5.31
N LEU A 347 11.39 -1.40 5.73
CA LEU A 347 11.04 -0.68 6.96
C LEU A 347 11.63 -1.37 8.21
N ALA A 348 11.69 -2.69 8.24
CA ALA A 348 12.33 -3.43 9.33
C ALA A 348 13.83 -3.10 9.44
N ALA A 349 14.54 -3.09 8.31
CA ALA A 349 15.94 -2.69 8.27
C ALA A 349 16.14 -1.24 8.75
N ARG A 350 15.26 -0.32 8.33
CA ARG A 350 15.26 1.09 8.80
C ARG A 350 15.01 1.20 10.29
N THR A 351 14.04 0.45 10.81
CA THR A 351 13.70 0.43 12.25
C THR A 351 14.91 0.02 13.09
N VAL A 352 15.59 -1.07 12.72
CA VAL A 352 16.80 -1.53 13.42
C VAL A 352 17.91 -0.49 13.41
N ARG A 353 18.08 0.24 12.31
CA ARG A 353 19.10 1.28 12.15
C ARG A 353 18.70 2.65 12.71
N GLY A 354 17.46 2.80 13.21
CA GLY A 354 16.95 4.09 13.67
C GLY A 354 16.80 5.12 12.55
N LEU A 355 16.59 4.67 11.31
CA LEU A 355 16.36 5.54 10.15
C LEU A 355 14.90 5.96 10.06
N PRO A 356 14.59 7.16 9.55
CA PRO A 356 13.20 7.61 9.38
C PRO A 356 12.40 6.71 8.43
N ILE A 357 11.12 6.51 8.72
CA ILE A 357 10.15 5.78 7.89
C ILE A 357 9.00 6.66 7.41
N SER A 358 8.87 7.88 7.93
CA SER A 358 7.86 8.85 7.51
C SER A 358 8.38 10.29 7.60
N TRP A 359 7.77 11.20 6.81
CA TRP A 359 8.18 12.59 6.65
C TRP A 359 6.96 13.52 6.59
N PRO A 360 7.16 14.84 6.79
CA PRO A 360 6.08 15.82 6.65
C PRO A 360 5.37 15.77 5.29
N THR A 361 6.12 15.46 4.24
CA THR A 361 5.63 15.38 2.85
C THR A 361 4.99 14.03 2.47
N THR A 362 4.97 13.07 3.40
CA THR A 362 4.35 11.74 3.18
C THR A 362 3.14 11.51 4.07
N THR A 363 3.31 11.49 5.37
CA THR A 363 2.23 11.25 6.34
C THR A 363 1.77 12.50 7.08
N GLY A 364 2.44 13.64 6.88
CA GLY A 364 2.11 14.89 7.58
C GLY A 364 2.64 14.98 9.01
N VAL A 365 3.59 14.14 9.41
CA VAL A 365 4.31 14.28 10.68
C VAL A 365 5.10 15.59 10.74
N PRO A 366 5.34 16.16 11.93
CA PRO A 366 6.01 17.47 12.04
C PRO A 366 7.49 17.46 11.61
N ALA A 367 8.14 16.30 11.63
CA ALA A 367 9.53 16.09 11.23
C ALA A 367 9.73 14.64 10.76
N ALA A 368 10.85 14.34 10.10
CA ALA A 368 11.21 12.96 9.74
C ALA A 368 11.24 12.07 10.99
N MET A 369 10.51 10.95 10.96
CA MET A 369 10.28 10.09 12.12
C MET A 369 10.72 8.66 11.89
N THR A 370 11.35 8.11 12.91
CA THR A 370 11.53 6.66 13.05
C THR A 370 10.20 6.02 13.49
N GLY A 371 10.07 4.72 13.26
CA GLY A 371 8.88 3.95 13.68
C GLY A 371 9.19 2.47 13.79
N GLY A 372 8.19 1.70 14.16
CA GLY A 372 8.31 0.29 14.41
C GLY A 372 8.81 -0.03 15.82
N ARG A 373 8.47 -1.23 16.27
CA ARG A 373 8.95 -1.86 17.51
C ARG A 373 9.76 -3.08 17.18
N LEU A 374 10.76 -3.38 17.98
CA LEU A 374 11.58 -4.57 17.83
C LEU A 374 11.23 -5.61 18.90
N ARG A 375 11.26 -6.87 18.48
CA ARG A 375 11.18 -8.04 19.36
C ARG A 375 12.20 -9.08 18.90
N GLY A 376 13.18 -9.34 19.73
CA GLY A 376 14.20 -10.37 19.55
C GLY A 376 14.05 -11.49 20.57
#